data_45a926a1ca06c761df09c9ee5446cba6
#
_entry.id   45a926a1ca06c761df09c9ee5446cba6
#
_cell.length_a   1.000
_cell.length_b   1.000
_cell.length_c   1.000
_cell.angle_alpha   90.00
_cell.angle_beta   90.00
_cell.angle_gamma   90.00
#
_symmetry.space_group_name_H-M   'P 1'
#
loop_
_entity.id
_entity.type
_entity.pdbx_description
1 polymer ?
#
loop_
_entity_poly.entity_id
_entity_poly.type
_entity_poly.pdbx_seq_one_letter_code
_entity_poly.pdbx_strand_id
1 'polypeptide(L)'
;MPVRDLETLRRAARDEARVGEVCRATDGESMYLFAETPDGVTARMFDWEHGVGEDPATGSAAGPLGAYLARYRLAGMPGAVRIRQGEQVGRPSLLEVEVTAEGDSWRVLVE
;
A
#
# COMPACT_ATOMS: atom_id res chain seq x y z
N MET A 1 -5.41 -2.85 -1.97
CA MET A 1 -6.75 -3.11 -1.39
C MET A 1 -7.12 -1.99 -0.43
N PRO A 2 -8.06 -1.14 -0.79
CA PRO A 2 -8.51 -0.09 0.12
C PRO A 2 -9.33 -0.66 1.27
N VAL A 3 -9.16 -0.09 2.46
CA VAL A 3 -10.00 -0.38 3.62
C VAL A 3 -10.68 0.91 4.08
N ARG A 4 -11.76 0.77 4.84
CA ARG A 4 -12.66 1.86 5.18
C ARG A 4 -11.98 3.01 5.94
N ASP A 5 -11.14 2.69 6.91
CA ASP A 5 -10.50 3.67 7.76
C ASP A 5 -9.23 3.12 8.44
N LEU A 6 -8.52 4.00 9.12
CA LEU A 6 -7.27 3.66 9.82
C LEU A 6 -7.47 2.65 10.92
N GLU A 7 -8.56 2.74 11.67
CA GLU A 7 -8.87 1.79 12.74
C GLU A 7 -9.07 0.37 12.18
N THR A 8 -9.80 0.25 11.09
CA THR A 8 -9.98 -1.03 10.40
C THR A 8 -8.64 -1.59 9.94
N LEU A 9 -7.79 -0.75 9.36
CA LEU A 9 -6.44 -1.14 8.94
C LEU A 9 -5.60 -1.64 10.11
N ARG A 10 -5.62 -0.91 11.23
CA ARG A 10 -4.84 -1.28 12.43
C ARG A 10 -5.30 -2.59 13.06
N ARG A 11 -6.59 -2.89 12.97
CA ARG A 11 -7.17 -4.12 13.52
C ARG A 11 -7.03 -5.33 12.59
N ALA A 12 -6.65 -5.13 11.34
CA ALA A 12 -6.47 -6.23 10.41
C ALA A 12 -5.39 -7.19 10.93
N ALA A 13 -5.67 -8.49 10.84
CA ALA A 13 -4.74 -9.54 11.24
C ALA A 13 -4.39 -10.39 10.03
N ARG A 14 -3.12 -10.74 9.92
CA ARG A 14 -2.66 -11.61 8.86
C ARG A 14 -3.19 -13.03 9.11
N ASP A 15 -3.99 -13.51 8.18
CA ASP A 15 -4.41 -14.92 8.12
C ASP A 15 -3.69 -15.55 6.92
N GLU A 16 -2.68 -16.35 7.19
CA GLU A 16 -1.82 -16.91 6.16
C GLU A 16 -2.59 -17.73 5.11
N ALA A 17 -3.56 -18.52 5.54
CA ALA A 17 -4.36 -19.32 4.62
C ALA A 17 -5.20 -18.44 3.69
N ARG A 18 -5.83 -17.39 4.23
CA ARG A 18 -6.66 -16.47 3.47
C ARG A 18 -5.82 -15.56 2.55
N VAL A 19 -4.68 -15.08 3.03
CA VAL A 19 -3.74 -14.31 2.20
C VAL A 19 -3.28 -15.16 1.03
N GLY A 20 -2.89 -16.41 1.26
CA GLY A 20 -2.49 -17.33 0.21
C GLY A 20 -3.62 -17.61 -0.79
N GLU A 21 -4.84 -17.77 -0.31
CA GLU A 21 -6.02 -17.98 -1.16
C GLU A 21 -6.27 -16.79 -2.10
N VAL A 22 -6.23 -15.56 -1.57
CA VAL A 22 -6.40 -14.35 -2.38
C VAL A 22 -5.24 -14.20 -3.37
N CYS A 23 -4.02 -14.43 -2.95
CA CYS A 23 -2.85 -14.32 -3.83
C CYS A 23 -2.90 -15.33 -4.97
N ARG A 24 -3.30 -16.58 -4.69
CA ARG A 24 -3.47 -17.59 -5.75
C ARG A 24 -4.59 -17.21 -6.72
N ALA A 25 -5.70 -16.69 -6.21
CA ALA A 25 -6.85 -16.31 -7.04
C ALA A 25 -6.56 -15.11 -7.95
N THR A 26 -5.67 -14.22 -7.53
CA THR A 26 -5.32 -12.99 -8.24
C THR A 26 -3.95 -13.03 -8.91
N ASP A 27 -3.24 -14.15 -8.82
CA ASP A 27 -1.86 -14.31 -9.29
C ASP A 27 -0.91 -13.28 -8.65
N GLY A 28 -1.18 -12.95 -7.39
CA GLY A 28 -0.36 -12.02 -6.62
C GLY A 28 0.57 -12.73 -5.64
N GLU A 29 1.59 -12.01 -5.17
CA GLU A 29 2.57 -12.54 -4.22
C GLU A 29 2.29 -12.11 -2.78
N SER A 30 1.56 -11.03 -2.61
CA SER A 30 1.30 -10.42 -1.31
C SER A 30 0.08 -9.50 -1.38
N MET A 31 -0.36 -9.04 -0.21
CA MET A 31 -1.49 -8.12 -0.09
C MET A 31 -1.03 -6.80 0.52
N TYR A 32 -1.35 -5.71 -0.15
CA TYR A 32 -1.08 -4.37 0.32
C TYR A 32 -2.39 -3.67 0.65
N LEU A 33 -2.66 -3.50 1.94
CA LEU A 33 -3.87 -2.84 2.42
C LEU A 33 -3.55 -1.39 2.74
N PHE A 34 -4.48 -0.50 2.47
CA PHE A 34 -4.27 0.91 2.79
C PHE A 34 -5.57 1.60 3.21
N ALA A 35 -5.41 2.64 4.02
CA ALA A 35 -6.49 3.55 4.40
C ALA A 35 -6.04 4.99 4.18
N GLU A 36 -6.95 5.84 3.73
CA GLU A 36 -6.68 7.27 3.61
C GLU A 36 -6.67 7.92 4.99
N THR A 37 -5.78 8.88 5.18
CA THR A 37 -5.67 9.69 6.38
C THR A 37 -5.61 11.16 5.99
N PRO A 38 -5.83 12.11 6.93
CA PRO A 38 -5.81 13.54 6.57
C PRO A 38 -4.51 14.03 5.91
N ASP A 39 -3.39 13.37 6.17
CA ASP A 39 -2.08 13.76 5.67
C ASP A 39 -1.47 12.76 4.68
N GLY A 40 -2.26 11.83 4.16
CA GLY A 40 -1.78 10.88 3.16
C GLY A 40 -2.46 9.52 3.24
N VAL A 41 -1.67 8.48 3.37
CA VAL A 41 -2.13 7.09 3.39
C VAL A 41 -1.32 6.31 4.43
N THR A 42 -1.98 5.42 5.13
CA THR A 42 -1.30 4.41 5.96
C THR A 42 -1.54 3.04 5.31
N ALA A 43 -0.51 2.23 5.22
CA ALA A 43 -0.54 0.95 4.53
C ALA A 43 0.05 -0.18 5.37
N ARG A 44 -0.34 -1.41 5.05
CA ARG A 44 0.23 -2.64 5.60
C ARG A 44 0.41 -3.64 4.48
N MET A 45 1.54 -4.34 4.51
CA MET A 45 1.88 -5.34 3.50
C MET A 45 1.99 -6.72 4.14
N PHE A 46 1.07 -7.60 3.76
CA PHE A 46 1.07 -9.00 4.18
C PHE A 46 1.69 -9.85 3.09
N ASP A 47 2.86 -10.39 3.37
CA ASP A 47 3.58 -11.27 2.46
C ASP A 47 3.07 -12.70 2.58
N TRP A 48 3.03 -13.39 1.46
CA TRP A 48 2.63 -14.79 1.40
C TRP A 48 3.76 -15.71 0.94
N GLU A 49 4.49 -15.30 -0.08
CA GLU A 49 5.48 -16.19 -0.70
C GLU A 49 6.87 -16.15 -0.06
N HIS A 50 7.26 -15.03 0.53
CA HIS A 50 8.63 -14.80 0.94
C HIS A 50 8.92 -15.09 2.42
N GLY A 51 7.91 -15.50 3.19
CA GLY A 51 8.06 -15.88 4.59
C GLY A 51 8.34 -14.72 5.54
N VAL A 52 8.26 -13.48 5.08
CA VAL A 52 8.51 -12.29 5.91
C VAL A 52 7.36 -12.01 6.87
N GLY A 53 6.15 -12.37 6.49
CA GLY A 53 4.94 -12.07 7.27
C GLY A 53 4.40 -10.69 6.95
N GLU A 54 4.81 -9.68 7.67
CA GLU A 54 4.45 -8.30 7.41
C GLU A 54 5.72 -7.47 7.18
N ASP A 55 5.76 -6.77 6.03
CA ASP A 55 6.92 -5.96 5.65
C ASP A 55 6.78 -4.54 6.19
N PRO A 56 7.80 -3.98 6.84
CA PRO A 56 7.75 -2.61 7.39
C PRO A 56 7.85 -1.51 6.33
N ALA A 57 8.41 -1.80 5.16
CA ALA A 57 8.58 -0.79 4.10
C ALA A 57 8.65 -1.45 2.73
N THR A 58 7.67 -1.16 1.87
CA THR A 58 7.54 -1.84 0.58
C THR A 58 7.56 -0.84 -0.57
N GLY A 59 8.76 -0.48 -1.01
CA GLY A 59 8.93 0.45 -2.13
C GLY A 59 8.30 -0.06 -3.43
N SER A 60 8.39 -1.37 -3.69
CA SER A 60 7.80 -1.99 -4.89
C SER A 60 6.28 -1.96 -4.93
N ALA A 61 5.62 -1.81 -3.79
CA ALA A 61 4.16 -1.66 -3.70
C ALA A 61 3.74 -0.18 -3.65
N ALA A 62 4.60 0.68 -3.12
CA ALA A 62 4.32 2.11 -2.98
C ALA A 62 4.09 2.79 -4.33
N GLY A 63 4.88 2.45 -5.35
CA GLY A 63 4.70 2.98 -6.70
C GLY A 63 3.35 2.64 -7.31
N PRO A 64 2.99 1.36 -7.40
CA PRO A 64 1.66 0.93 -7.85
C PRO A 64 0.51 1.54 -7.04
N LEU A 65 0.66 1.67 -5.71
CA LEU A 65 -0.34 2.34 -4.89
C LEU A 65 -0.50 3.81 -5.30
N GLY A 66 0.60 4.52 -5.52
CA GLY A 66 0.57 5.90 -5.99
C GLY A 66 -0.19 6.04 -7.31
N ALA A 67 0.08 5.15 -8.26
CA ALA A 67 -0.64 5.12 -9.55
C ALA A 67 -2.13 4.82 -9.36
N TYR A 68 -2.47 3.91 -8.47
CA TYR A 68 -3.86 3.60 -8.13
C TYR A 68 -4.58 4.83 -7.57
N LEU A 69 -3.96 5.50 -6.59
CA LEU A 69 -4.52 6.71 -5.99
C LEU A 69 -4.74 7.81 -7.03
N ALA A 70 -3.79 8.00 -7.93
CA ALA A 70 -3.90 8.99 -9.00
C ALA A 70 -5.04 8.66 -9.97
N ARG A 71 -5.15 7.39 -10.37
CA ARG A 71 -6.20 6.93 -11.28
C ARG A 71 -7.60 7.20 -10.73
N TYR A 72 -7.80 6.94 -9.44
CA TYR A 72 -9.10 7.10 -8.79
C TYR A 72 -9.25 8.42 -8.04
N ARG A 73 -8.26 9.30 -8.15
CA ARG A 73 -8.22 10.64 -7.53
C ARG A 73 -8.46 10.60 -6.03
N LEU A 74 -7.76 9.68 -5.37
CA LEU A 74 -7.81 9.50 -3.93
C LEU A 74 -6.62 10.20 -3.26
N ALA A 75 -6.75 10.55 -1.98
CA ALA A 75 -5.69 11.16 -1.16
C ALA A 75 -5.03 12.39 -1.80
N GLY A 76 -5.80 13.19 -2.55
CA GLY A 76 -5.30 14.37 -3.23
C GLY A 76 -4.47 14.11 -4.47
N MET A 77 -4.41 12.88 -4.97
CA MET A 77 -3.63 12.50 -6.14
C MET A 77 -4.37 12.80 -7.47
N PRO A 78 -3.66 13.02 -8.60
CA PRO A 78 -2.21 12.95 -8.78
C PRO A 78 -1.46 14.10 -8.10
N GLY A 79 -0.17 13.88 -7.83
CA GLY A 79 0.71 14.79 -7.11
C GLY A 79 1.62 14.00 -6.19
N ALA A 80 1.81 14.44 -4.96
CA ALA A 80 2.63 13.78 -3.97
C ALA A 80 1.78 13.20 -2.84
N VAL A 81 2.15 12.01 -2.36
CA VAL A 81 1.49 11.38 -1.22
C VAL A 81 2.52 10.77 -0.29
N ARG A 82 2.26 10.82 1.01
CA ARG A 82 3.05 10.14 2.03
C ARG A 82 2.36 8.87 2.44
N ILE A 83 3.12 7.77 2.43
CA ILE A 83 2.63 6.46 2.83
C ILE A 83 3.35 6.06 4.12
N ARG A 84 2.60 5.89 5.19
CA ARG A 84 3.12 5.35 6.45
C ARG A 84 2.92 3.84 6.47
N GLN A 85 3.96 3.12 6.87
CA GLN A 85 3.94 1.66 6.91
C GLN A 85 4.86 1.17 8.03
N GLY A 86 4.60 -0.01 8.56
CA GLY A 86 5.48 -0.69 9.52
C GLY A 86 5.17 -0.44 10.98
N GLU A 87 4.11 0.29 11.32
CA GLU A 87 3.70 0.57 12.71
C GLU A 87 3.48 -0.73 13.49
N GLN A 88 2.79 -1.71 12.90
CA GLN A 88 2.40 -2.94 13.56
C GLN A 88 3.55 -3.91 13.81
N VAL A 89 4.65 -3.76 13.10
CA VAL A 89 5.86 -4.56 13.32
C VAL A 89 6.93 -3.80 14.09
N GLY A 90 6.59 -2.66 14.68
CA GLY A 90 7.50 -1.86 15.49
C GLY A 90 8.59 -1.15 14.70
N ARG A 91 8.46 -1.05 13.40
CA ARG A 91 9.43 -0.43 12.49
C ARG A 91 8.76 0.60 11.58
N PRO A 92 8.20 1.69 12.15
CA PRO A 92 7.48 2.67 11.34
C PRO A 92 8.39 3.28 10.28
N SER A 93 7.87 3.37 9.06
CA SER A 93 8.56 3.97 7.93
C SER A 93 7.65 4.94 7.20
N LEU A 94 8.27 5.84 6.44
CA LEU A 94 7.58 6.82 5.62
C LEU A 94 8.12 6.72 4.20
N LEU A 95 7.23 6.44 3.25
CA LEU A 95 7.56 6.44 1.83
C LEU A 95 6.89 7.65 1.18
N GLU A 96 7.62 8.39 0.38
CA GLU A 96 7.08 9.49 -0.39
C GLU A 96 6.95 9.08 -1.84
N VAL A 97 5.76 9.27 -2.41
CA VAL A 97 5.46 8.89 -3.79
C VAL A 97 4.96 10.12 -4.52
N GLU A 98 5.53 10.37 -5.68
CA GLU A 98 5.10 11.43 -6.57
C GLU A 98 4.64 10.83 -7.89
N VAL A 99 3.43 11.20 -8.32
CA VAL A 99 2.83 10.72 -9.56
C VAL A 99 2.42 11.89 -10.41
N THR A 100 2.93 11.93 -11.64
CA THR A 100 2.60 12.96 -12.61
C THR A 100 2.05 12.33 -13.89
N ALA A 101 1.08 13.02 -14.51
CA ALA A 101 0.56 12.60 -15.80
C ALA A 101 1.60 12.83 -16.89
N GLU A 102 1.78 11.84 -17.75
CA GLU A 102 2.72 11.92 -18.87
C GLU A 102 2.06 11.29 -20.12
N GLY A 103 1.33 12.13 -20.88
CA GLY A 103 0.49 11.64 -21.97
C GLY A 103 -0.63 10.75 -21.43
N ASP A 104 -0.72 9.53 -21.92
CA ASP A 104 -1.72 8.53 -21.51
C ASP A 104 -1.22 7.65 -20.34
N SER A 105 -0.03 7.94 -19.81
CA SER A 105 0.58 7.16 -18.74
C SER A 105 0.92 8.01 -17.53
N TRP A 106 1.43 7.36 -16.48
CA TRP A 106 1.87 8.02 -15.26
C TRP A 106 3.37 7.86 -15.08
N ARG A 107 4.01 8.93 -14.63
CA ARG A 107 5.38 8.88 -14.14
C ARG A 107 5.33 8.79 -12.63
N VAL A 108 6.00 7.77 -12.07
CA VAL A 108 5.96 7.48 -10.63
C VAL A 108 7.38 7.51 -10.07
N LEU A 109 7.58 8.30 -9.01
CA LEU A 109 8.84 8.37 -8.26
C LEU A 109 8.56 7.97 -6.81
N VAL A 110 9.40 7.09 -6.25
CA VAL A 110 9.31 6.60 -4.88
C VAL A 110 10.60 6.93 -4.15
N GLU A 111 10.46 7.52 -2.95
CA GLU A 111 11.59 7.83 -2.07
C GLU A 111 11.46 7.18 -0.69
#